data_2ea1613df9587cec9b421a4595598fed
#
_entry.id   2ea1613df9587cec9b421a4595598fed
#
_cell.length_a   1.000
_cell.length_b   1.000
_cell.length_c   1.000
_cell.angle_alpha   90.00
_cell.angle_beta   90.00
_cell.angle_gamma   90.00
#
_symmetry.space_group_name_H-M   'P 1'
#
loop_
_entity.id
_entity.type
_entity.pdbx_description
1 polymer ?
#
loop_
_entity_poly.entity_id
_entity_poly.type
_entity_poly.pdbx_seq_one_letter_code
_entity_poly.pdbx_strand_id
1 'polypeptide(L)'
;LWDQNCAVNLPVRHVLEDIIEKYDGDKECKEYADFLVYAKRVFFSNGIHHHYAEEKFFPECSREYFASLMAAVGDENPELLEAIYSPTLYRWRKTDVGDIVKGSSVNFYEGVSRKEVDDFYAALADPNDPEPISYGLNSKLVKGPDGVIREETYRLGGLYGTAIAKIIEELELASEAAESELQKQYIATLVDYYRTGDLRLWDKYNVEWVKDTLGTVDFINGFIEDYNDPLGRKATWEGLVNVRDEEASRRTVKLSENAQWFEDHSPVDARFRKPTVKGISAKVIDAVTLAGDCYPATPIGINLPNADWIRREHGSKSVTIANITHAYDFAAQESPKSTLTEFAWDEDEIAMAKKYLALTDEIHTDLHECLGHGSGQLLPGTSPNALGEFSSTLEETR
;
A
#
# COMPACT_ATOMS: atom_id res chain seq x y z
N LEU A 1 1.73 -0.88 11.09
CA LEU A 1 2.45 0.34 11.53
C LEU A 1 1.55 1.58 11.35
N TRP A 2 0.54 1.65 12.16
CA TRP A 2 -0.51 2.67 12.13
C TRP A 2 0.00 4.12 12.13
N ASP A 3 1.06 4.37 12.85
CA ASP A 3 1.65 5.70 13.00
C ASP A 3 2.45 6.18 11.77
N GLN A 4 2.71 5.34 10.76
CA GLN A 4 3.34 5.80 9.52
C GLN A 4 2.46 6.83 8.79
N ASN A 5 1.15 6.59 8.73
CA ASN A 5 0.19 7.47 8.06
C ASN A 5 -0.11 8.77 8.84
N CYS A 6 0.05 8.75 10.16
CA CYS A 6 0.00 9.93 11.03
C CYS A 6 0.48 9.54 12.43
N ALA A 7 1.35 10.35 13.02
CA ALA A 7 1.95 10.06 14.33
C ALA A 7 0.93 9.83 15.45
N VAL A 8 -0.26 10.42 15.37
CA VAL A 8 -1.32 10.28 16.38
C VAL A 8 -2.21 9.06 16.19
N ASN A 9 -2.09 8.32 15.07
CA ASN A 9 -2.99 7.20 14.80
C ASN A 9 -2.89 6.09 15.86
N LEU A 10 -1.67 5.73 16.27
CA LEU A 10 -1.48 4.69 17.28
C LEU A 10 -1.97 5.12 18.69
N PRO A 11 -1.65 6.31 19.20
CA PRO A 11 -2.26 6.83 20.43
C PRO A 11 -3.79 6.90 20.40
N VAL A 12 -4.37 7.39 19.27
CA VAL A 12 -5.84 7.40 19.10
C VAL A 12 -6.40 5.99 19.15
N ARG A 13 -5.78 5.03 18.47
CA ARG A 13 -6.21 3.64 18.50
C ARG A 13 -6.27 3.12 19.95
N HIS A 14 -5.21 3.30 20.70
CA HIS A 14 -5.13 2.80 22.08
C HIS A 14 -6.22 3.40 22.97
N VAL A 15 -6.47 4.72 22.88
CA VAL A 15 -7.52 5.34 23.69
C VAL A 15 -8.92 4.86 23.29
N LEU A 16 -9.16 4.63 22.00
CA LEU A 16 -10.44 4.07 21.52
C LEU A 16 -10.65 2.63 22.02
N GLU A 17 -9.61 1.80 21.95
CA GLU A 17 -9.63 0.43 22.47
C GLU A 17 -9.91 0.45 23.99
N ASP A 18 -9.20 1.27 24.75
CA ASP A 18 -9.38 1.41 26.20
C ASP A 18 -10.78 1.88 26.59
N ILE A 19 -11.36 2.84 25.87
CA ILE A 19 -12.73 3.29 26.11
C ILE A 19 -13.73 2.15 25.84
N ILE A 20 -13.60 1.44 24.72
CA ILE A 20 -14.51 0.35 24.36
C ILE A 20 -14.46 -0.78 25.40
N GLU A 21 -13.26 -1.13 25.85
CA GLU A 21 -13.03 -2.25 26.78
C GLU A 21 -13.36 -1.89 28.23
N LYS A 22 -12.96 -0.70 28.71
CA LYS A 22 -12.90 -0.36 30.13
C LYS A 22 -14.01 0.58 30.62
N TYR A 23 -14.64 1.36 29.70
CA TYR A 23 -15.71 2.28 30.10
C TYR A 23 -16.92 1.50 30.59
N ASP A 24 -17.36 1.79 31.82
CA ASP A 24 -18.46 1.12 32.51
C ASP A 24 -19.72 2.01 32.74
N GLY A 25 -19.70 3.24 32.15
CA GLY A 25 -20.82 4.17 32.22
C GLY A 25 -21.97 3.86 31.25
N ASP A 26 -22.81 4.87 30.97
CA ASP A 26 -23.98 4.73 30.09
C ASP A 26 -23.57 4.52 28.63
N LYS A 27 -23.68 3.28 28.16
CA LYS A 27 -23.42 2.88 26.76
C LYS A 27 -24.63 2.97 25.83
N GLU A 28 -25.82 3.28 26.39
CA GLU A 28 -27.06 3.36 25.61
C GLU A 28 -27.38 4.79 25.14
N CYS A 29 -26.61 5.79 25.61
CA CYS A 29 -26.82 7.18 25.21
C CYS A 29 -26.36 7.45 23.76
N LYS A 30 -26.95 8.48 23.14
CA LYS A 30 -26.67 8.88 21.77
C LYS A 30 -25.17 9.22 21.58
N GLU A 31 -24.57 9.95 22.51
CA GLU A 31 -23.16 10.35 22.39
C GLU A 31 -22.18 9.17 22.38
N TYR A 32 -22.50 8.09 23.14
CA TYR A 32 -21.71 6.86 23.07
C TYR A 32 -21.88 6.14 21.72
N ALA A 33 -23.10 6.13 21.16
CA ALA A 33 -23.34 5.60 19.83
C ALA A 33 -22.56 6.39 18.75
N ASP A 34 -22.54 7.72 18.84
CA ASP A 34 -21.77 8.62 17.95
C ASP A 34 -20.26 8.38 18.09
N PHE A 35 -19.77 8.19 19.32
CA PHE A 35 -18.39 7.77 19.58
C PHE A 35 -18.03 6.45 18.91
N LEU A 36 -18.90 5.43 19.00
CA LEU A 36 -18.66 4.14 18.36
C LEU A 36 -18.61 4.24 16.82
N VAL A 37 -19.40 5.14 16.22
CA VAL A 37 -19.31 5.41 14.77
C VAL A 37 -17.95 5.96 14.41
N TYR A 38 -17.42 6.91 15.18
CA TYR A 38 -16.07 7.44 14.98
C TYR A 38 -15.01 6.35 15.15
N ALA A 39 -15.08 5.57 16.24
CA ALA A 39 -14.15 4.48 16.49
C ALA A 39 -14.10 3.46 15.34
N LYS A 40 -15.28 3.05 14.82
CA LYS A 40 -15.37 2.16 13.67
C LYS A 40 -14.72 2.73 12.42
N ARG A 41 -14.90 4.03 12.13
CA ARG A 41 -14.26 4.70 10.99
C ARG A 41 -12.73 4.67 11.14
N VAL A 42 -12.23 5.00 12.33
CA VAL A 42 -10.78 4.99 12.62
C VAL A 42 -10.19 3.60 12.50
N PHE A 43 -10.83 2.59 13.09
CA PHE A 43 -10.36 1.20 12.97
C PHE A 43 -10.39 0.69 11.54
N PHE A 44 -11.48 0.98 10.81
CA PHE A 44 -11.60 0.57 9.42
C PHE A 44 -10.55 1.23 8.52
N SER A 45 -10.23 2.50 8.74
CA SER A 45 -9.30 3.26 7.90
C SER A 45 -7.84 3.23 8.38
N ASN A 46 -7.50 2.46 9.42
CA ASN A 46 -6.19 2.41 10.06
C ASN A 46 -5.69 3.80 10.52
N GLY A 47 -6.60 4.68 10.94
CA GLY A 47 -6.25 6.00 11.43
C GLY A 47 -7.37 7.02 11.33
N ILE A 48 -7.05 8.26 11.70
CA ILE A 48 -8.01 9.37 11.78
C ILE A 48 -8.39 9.96 10.43
N HIS A 49 -7.84 9.47 9.32
CA HIS A 49 -8.12 9.93 7.96
C HIS A 49 -8.86 8.88 7.16
N HIS A 50 -9.68 9.33 6.22
CA HIS A 50 -10.32 8.45 5.25
C HIS A 50 -9.25 7.76 4.39
N HIS A 51 -9.38 6.44 4.18
CA HIS A 51 -8.37 5.63 3.51
C HIS A 51 -8.18 5.95 2.00
N TYR A 52 -9.22 6.46 1.33
CA TYR A 52 -9.13 6.93 -0.06
C TYR A 52 -9.13 8.46 -0.20
N ALA A 53 -10.09 9.14 0.47
CA ALA A 53 -10.27 10.57 0.33
C ALA A 53 -9.26 11.42 1.12
N GLU A 54 -8.46 10.81 1.99
CA GLU A 54 -7.38 11.42 2.79
C GLU A 54 -7.80 12.52 3.77
N GLU A 55 -9.09 12.87 3.83
CA GLU A 55 -9.62 13.86 4.78
C GLU A 55 -9.79 13.27 6.17
N LYS A 56 -9.64 14.14 7.17
CA LYS A 56 -9.75 13.74 8.57
C LYS A 56 -11.21 13.48 8.98
N PHE A 57 -11.42 12.42 9.74
CA PHE A 57 -12.68 12.16 10.44
C PHE A 57 -12.84 13.06 11.66
N PHE A 58 -14.09 13.38 11.97
CA PHE A 58 -14.47 14.06 13.19
C PHE A 58 -15.54 13.24 13.92
N PRO A 59 -15.43 13.10 15.27
CA PRO A 59 -16.51 12.52 16.08
C PRO A 59 -17.79 13.38 15.99
N GLU A 60 -18.94 12.72 15.97
CA GLU A 60 -20.25 13.42 16.07
C GLU A 60 -20.64 13.67 17.54
N CYS A 61 -20.07 12.91 18.50
CA CYS A 61 -20.21 13.21 19.93
C CYS A 61 -19.48 14.51 20.30
N SER A 62 -19.93 15.17 21.36
CA SER A 62 -19.31 16.41 21.82
C SER A 62 -17.87 16.18 22.32
N ARG A 63 -17.03 17.22 22.19
CA ARG A 63 -15.66 17.20 22.69
C ARG A 63 -15.60 16.94 24.21
N GLU A 64 -16.54 17.56 24.94
CA GLU A 64 -16.68 17.39 26.38
C GLU A 64 -17.03 15.94 26.77
N TYR A 65 -17.91 15.31 26.00
CA TYR A 65 -18.25 13.91 26.24
C TYR A 65 -17.07 12.98 25.92
N PHE A 66 -16.39 13.19 24.81
CA PHE A 66 -15.19 12.39 24.47
C PHE A 66 -14.11 12.55 25.54
N ALA A 67 -13.86 13.77 26.02
CA ALA A 67 -12.93 14.01 27.11
C ALA A 67 -13.35 13.27 28.39
N SER A 68 -14.65 13.19 28.71
CA SER A 68 -15.14 12.42 29.85
C SER A 68 -14.94 10.91 29.69
N LEU A 69 -15.06 10.38 28.47
CA LEU A 69 -14.74 8.98 28.18
C LEU A 69 -13.25 8.69 28.38
N MET A 70 -12.38 9.57 27.89
CA MET A 70 -10.92 9.46 28.09
C MET A 70 -10.56 9.47 29.57
N ALA A 71 -11.09 10.43 30.33
CA ALA A 71 -10.86 10.54 31.76
C ALA A 71 -11.35 9.30 32.52
N ALA A 72 -12.48 8.72 32.12
CA ALA A 72 -13.04 7.52 32.77
C ALA A 72 -12.12 6.29 32.63
N VAL A 73 -11.25 6.26 31.61
CA VAL A 73 -10.27 5.18 31.39
C VAL A 73 -8.84 5.57 31.81
N GLY A 74 -8.69 6.75 32.41
CA GLY A 74 -7.41 7.24 32.96
C GLY A 74 -6.49 7.89 31.92
N ASP A 75 -7.01 8.27 30.76
CA ASP A 75 -6.30 9.06 29.76
C ASP A 75 -6.84 10.52 29.75
N GLU A 76 -6.03 11.45 30.17
CA GLU A 76 -6.36 12.89 30.19
C GLU A 76 -5.47 13.68 29.22
N ASN A 77 -5.00 13.06 28.12
CA ASN A 77 -4.11 13.71 27.18
C ASN A 77 -4.83 14.82 26.35
N PRO A 78 -4.62 16.12 26.66
CA PRO A 78 -5.28 17.20 25.98
C PRO A 78 -4.79 17.40 24.52
N GLU A 79 -3.56 17.01 24.22
CA GLU A 79 -2.98 17.13 22.88
C GLU A 79 -3.64 16.12 21.94
N LEU A 80 -3.94 14.92 22.44
CA LEU A 80 -4.64 13.89 21.68
C LEU A 80 -6.08 14.31 21.39
N LEU A 81 -6.78 14.86 22.39
CA LEU A 81 -8.12 15.40 22.23
C LEU A 81 -8.15 16.57 21.21
N GLU A 82 -7.14 17.45 21.26
CA GLU A 82 -6.98 18.51 20.26
C GLU A 82 -6.72 17.95 18.87
N ALA A 83 -5.86 16.96 18.75
CA ALA A 83 -5.58 16.30 17.47
C ALA A 83 -6.85 15.68 16.85
N ILE A 84 -7.76 15.13 17.66
CA ILE A 84 -9.02 14.55 17.22
C ILE A 84 -9.99 15.62 16.72
N TYR A 85 -10.17 16.72 17.46
CA TYR A 85 -11.24 17.71 17.20
C TYR A 85 -10.80 18.93 16.38
N SER A 86 -9.51 19.26 16.31
CA SER A 86 -9.07 20.44 15.57
C SER A 86 -9.36 20.33 14.07
N PRO A 87 -10.03 21.33 13.45
CA PRO A 87 -10.26 21.35 12.02
C PRO A 87 -9.02 21.74 11.21
N THR A 88 -7.94 22.14 11.87
CA THR A 88 -6.70 22.59 11.22
C THR A 88 -5.54 21.65 11.43
N LEU A 89 -5.45 20.97 12.59
CA LEU A 89 -4.43 19.94 12.84
C LEU A 89 -4.76 18.66 12.08
N TYR A 90 -3.78 18.17 11.37
CA TYR A 90 -3.89 16.92 10.61
C TYR A 90 -5.12 16.90 9.68
N ARG A 91 -5.44 18.04 9.05
CA ARG A 91 -6.62 18.19 8.18
C ARG A 91 -6.63 17.17 7.05
N TRP A 92 -5.47 16.91 6.47
CA TRP A 92 -5.25 15.97 5.38
C TRP A 92 -4.12 15.01 5.73
N ARG A 93 -4.24 13.76 5.30
CA ARG A 93 -3.13 12.81 5.38
C ARG A 93 -2.00 13.26 4.47
N LYS A 94 -2.31 13.61 3.24
CA LYS A 94 -1.37 14.14 2.25
C LYS A 94 -1.93 15.45 1.66
N THR A 95 -1.10 16.46 1.49
CA THR A 95 -1.47 17.75 0.89
C THR A 95 -0.56 18.06 -0.30
N ASP A 96 -1.12 18.74 -1.28
CA ASP A 96 -0.42 19.28 -2.47
C ASP A 96 -0.16 20.79 -2.38
N VAL A 97 -0.48 21.44 -1.25
CA VAL A 97 -0.40 22.89 -1.07
C VAL A 97 0.78 23.29 -0.20
N GLY A 98 1.59 24.23 -0.68
CA GLY A 98 2.73 24.82 0.06
C GLY A 98 3.93 23.87 0.15
N ASP A 99 4.57 23.83 1.32
CA ASP A 99 5.58 22.78 1.60
C ASP A 99 4.83 21.50 1.97
N ILE A 100 4.68 20.62 1.00
CA ILE A 100 3.89 19.39 1.11
C ILE A 100 4.42 18.43 2.18
N VAL A 101 5.72 18.49 2.49
CA VAL A 101 6.33 17.70 3.58
C VAL A 101 5.85 18.20 4.94
N LYS A 102 5.82 19.53 5.14
CA LYS A 102 5.37 20.13 6.40
C LYS A 102 3.85 20.16 6.56
N GLY A 103 3.14 20.24 5.45
CA GLY A 103 1.68 20.33 5.43
C GLY A 103 0.96 18.98 5.55
N SER A 104 1.65 17.87 5.24
CA SER A 104 1.10 16.52 5.35
C SER A 104 1.20 15.99 6.78
N SER A 105 0.24 15.15 7.19
CA SER A 105 0.22 14.52 8.53
C SER A 105 1.05 13.25 8.63
N VAL A 106 1.56 12.73 7.50
CA VAL A 106 2.36 11.50 7.46
C VAL A 106 3.63 11.59 8.31
N ASN A 107 3.99 10.49 8.94
CA ASN A 107 5.09 10.43 9.88
C ASN A 107 6.41 9.95 9.25
N PHE A 108 6.63 10.30 7.98
CA PHE A 108 7.86 9.95 7.26
C PHE A 108 8.99 10.97 7.40
N TYR A 109 8.63 12.19 7.82
CA TYR A 109 9.54 13.33 7.90
C TYR A 109 9.38 14.06 9.23
N GLU A 110 10.50 14.47 9.83
CA GLU A 110 10.46 15.22 11.09
C GLU A 110 11.48 16.36 11.06
N GLY A 111 11.01 17.59 11.26
CA GLY A 111 11.85 18.77 11.32
C GLY A 111 12.52 19.21 10.02
N VAL A 112 12.18 18.55 8.90
CA VAL A 112 12.75 18.85 7.57
C VAL A 112 11.73 19.56 6.67
N SER A 113 12.23 20.34 5.72
CA SER A 113 11.48 20.90 4.61
C SER A 113 11.63 20.03 3.36
N ARG A 114 10.73 20.20 2.38
CA ARG A 114 10.83 19.54 1.07
C ARG A 114 12.23 19.70 0.47
N LYS A 115 12.75 20.93 0.45
CA LYS A 115 14.09 21.19 -0.12
C LYS A 115 15.20 20.39 0.58
N GLU A 116 15.14 20.30 1.90
CA GLU A 116 16.13 19.53 2.67
C GLU A 116 16.04 18.04 2.38
N VAL A 117 14.83 17.51 2.16
CA VAL A 117 14.62 16.11 1.74
C VAL A 117 15.23 15.88 0.36
N ASP A 118 14.91 16.74 -0.60
CA ASP A 118 15.44 16.63 -1.98
C ASP A 118 16.97 16.71 -2.00
N ASP A 119 17.56 17.67 -1.29
CA ASP A 119 19.03 17.82 -1.20
C ASP A 119 19.70 16.58 -0.56
N PHE A 120 19.08 16.02 0.50
CA PHE A 120 19.59 14.85 1.21
C PHE A 120 19.67 13.62 0.29
N TYR A 121 18.57 13.29 -0.39
CA TYR A 121 18.54 12.11 -1.24
C TYR A 121 19.25 12.30 -2.58
N ALA A 122 19.31 13.50 -3.11
CA ALA A 122 20.15 13.81 -4.28
C ALA A 122 21.64 13.56 -4.02
N ALA A 123 22.10 13.80 -2.79
CA ALA A 123 23.49 13.53 -2.41
C ALA A 123 23.83 12.03 -2.28
N LEU A 124 22.83 11.16 -2.11
CA LEU A 124 23.01 9.71 -2.02
C LEU A 124 22.93 9.02 -3.40
N ALA A 125 22.20 9.62 -4.33
CA ALA A 125 21.92 9.02 -5.62
C ALA A 125 23.17 9.09 -6.54
N ASP A 126 23.51 7.94 -7.14
CA ASP A 126 24.45 7.89 -8.27
C ASP A 126 23.63 7.82 -9.58
N PRO A 127 23.67 8.88 -10.42
CA PRO A 127 22.93 8.90 -11.68
C PRO A 127 23.45 7.89 -12.72
N ASN A 128 24.61 7.28 -12.49
CA ASN A 128 25.19 6.26 -13.37
C ASN A 128 25.00 4.83 -12.85
N ASP A 129 24.36 4.66 -11.71
CA ASP A 129 24.06 3.32 -11.17
C ASP A 129 23.03 2.60 -12.08
N PRO A 130 23.37 1.48 -12.73
CA PRO A 130 22.45 0.72 -13.54
C PRO A 130 21.35 0.04 -12.72
N GLU A 131 21.57 -0.10 -11.42
CA GLU A 131 20.69 -0.72 -10.43
C GLU A 131 20.38 0.26 -9.31
N PRO A 132 19.65 1.38 -9.58
CA PRO A 132 19.48 2.46 -8.63
C PRO A 132 18.72 2.03 -7.39
N ILE A 133 19.27 2.36 -6.23
CA ILE A 133 18.63 2.09 -4.94
C ILE A 133 17.44 3.04 -4.72
N SER A 134 16.32 2.51 -4.23
CA SER A 134 15.15 3.28 -3.78
C SER A 134 15.42 3.88 -2.38
N TYR A 135 16.37 4.83 -2.30
CA TYR A 135 16.73 5.48 -1.04
C TYR A 135 15.54 6.13 -0.36
N GLY A 136 15.38 5.85 0.93
CA GLY A 136 14.30 6.38 1.76
C GLY A 136 13.11 5.44 1.94
N LEU A 137 13.01 4.37 1.14
CA LEU A 137 11.86 3.46 1.13
C LEU A 137 11.49 2.94 2.52
N ASN A 138 12.48 2.52 3.31
CA ASN A 138 12.32 1.90 4.62
C ASN A 138 12.84 2.76 5.77
N SER A 139 12.63 4.06 5.73
CA SER A 139 13.16 4.96 6.75
C SER A 139 12.27 6.19 6.98
N LYS A 140 12.41 6.78 8.18
CA LYS A 140 11.96 8.13 8.50
C LYS A 140 13.15 9.08 8.36
N LEU A 141 12.95 10.25 7.79
CA LEU A 141 13.99 11.28 7.72
C LEU A 141 13.78 12.33 8.82
N VAL A 142 14.78 12.50 9.66
CA VAL A 142 14.68 13.32 10.86
C VAL A 142 15.81 14.36 10.89
N LYS A 143 15.46 15.60 11.24
CA LYS A 143 16.44 16.64 11.59
C LYS A 143 16.58 16.71 13.09
N GLY A 144 17.72 16.28 13.61
CA GLY A 144 18.00 16.28 15.04
C GLY A 144 18.11 17.68 15.65
N PRO A 145 18.13 17.79 16.99
CA PRO A 145 18.36 19.06 17.69
C PRO A 145 19.70 19.72 17.33
N ASP A 146 20.68 18.93 16.89
CA ASP A 146 21.97 19.36 16.37
C ASP A 146 21.92 19.93 14.95
N GLY A 147 20.74 19.94 14.32
CA GLY A 147 20.54 20.37 12.94
C GLY A 147 20.97 19.36 11.89
N VAL A 148 21.46 18.17 12.30
CA VAL A 148 21.89 17.12 11.36
C VAL A 148 20.67 16.33 10.89
N ILE A 149 20.60 16.15 9.56
CA ILE A 149 19.56 15.34 8.92
C ILE A 149 20.08 13.91 8.79
N ARG A 150 19.26 12.93 9.21
CA ARG A 150 19.61 11.51 9.17
C ARG A 150 18.39 10.64 8.95
N GLU A 151 18.60 9.45 8.43
CA GLU A 151 17.56 8.41 8.35
C GLU A 151 17.47 7.61 9.65
N GLU A 152 16.25 7.38 10.10
CA GLU A 152 15.91 6.36 11.10
C GLU A 152 15.32 5.16 10.37
N THR A 153 16.16 4.16 10.13
CA THR A 153 15.82 3.00 9.33
C THR A 153 14.90 2.04 10.06
N TYR A 154 13.90 1.51 9.36
CA TYR A 154 12.99 0.47 9.83
C TYR A 154 13.69 -0.88 9.73
N ARG A 155 14.21 -1.35 10.87
CA ARG A 155 14.98 -2.60 10.97
C ARG A 155 15.00 -3.12 12.39
N LEU A 156 15.50 -4.34 12.56
CA LEU A 156 15.76 -4.89 13.90
C LEU A 156 16.66 -3.94 14.70
N GLY A 157 16.21 -3.58 15.90
CA GLY A 157 16.90 -2.63 16.78
C GLY A 157 16.88 -1.17 16.30
N GLY A 158 16.23 -0.85 15.19
CA GLY A 158 15.92 0.48 14.70
C GLY A 158 14.49 0.90 15.00
N LEU A 159 13.99 1.86 14.22
CA LEU A 159 12.59 2.27 14.31
C LEU A 159 11.68 1.06 13.94
N TYR A 160 10.59 0.87 14.70
CA TYR A 160 9.72 -0.32 14.64
C TYR A 160 10.39 -1.67 14.98
N GLY A 161 11.58 -1.65 15.60
CA GLY A 161 12.38 -2.83 15.85
C GLY A 161 11.66 -3.96 16.58
N THR A 162 10.73 -3.67 17.50
CA THR A 162 9.94 -4.69 18.22
C THR A 162 8.95 -5.41 17.30
N ALA A 163 8.28 -4.69 16.41
CA ALA A 163 7.38 -5.30 15.42
C ALA A 163 8.17 -6.11 14.38
N ILE A 164 9.30 -5.55 13.91
CA ILE A 164 10.18 -6.21 12.95
C ILE A 164 10.79 -7.49 13.52
N ALA A 165 11.11 -7.53 14.83
CA ALA A 165 11.58 -8.76 15.47
C ALA A 165 10.56 -9.89 15.37
N LYS A 166 9.26 -9.59 15.53
CA LYS A 166 8.18 -10.57 15.36
C LYS A 166 8.01 -10.99 13.90
N ILE A 167 8.13 -10.06 12.95
CA ILE A 167 8.10 -10.39 11.52
C ILE A 167 9.23 -11.36 11.18
N ILE A 168 10.45 -11.13 11.69
CA ILE A 168 11.59 -12.03 11.48
C ILE A 168 11.31 -13.42 12.05
N GLU A 169 10.78 -13.52 13.27
CA GLU A 169 10.42 -14.78 13.91
C GLU A 169 9.44 -15.58 13.04
N GLU A 170 8.38 -14.96 12.55
CA GLU A 170 7.38 -15.62 11.70
C GLU A 170 7.93 -15.99 10.31
N LEU A 171 8.80 -15.17 9.73
CA LEU A 171 9.46 -15.48 8.46
C LEU A 171 10.43 -16.67 8.59
N GLU A 172 11.14 -16.78 9.72
CA GLU A 172 12.01 -17.94 9.99
C GLU A 172 11.18 -19.23 10.09
N LEU A 173 10.00 -19.18 10.75
CA LEU A 173 9.06 -20.30 10.78
C LEU A 173 8.50 -20.62 9.38
N ALA A 174 8.13 -19.60 8.62
CA ALA A 174 7.66 -19.78 7.23
C ALA A 174 8.73 -20.44 6.34
N SER A 175 10.02 -20.12 6.56
CA SER A 175 11.14 -20.74 5.85
C SER A 175 11.24 -22.26 6.08
N GLU A 176 10.82 -22.74 7.25
CA GLU A 176 10.76 -24.18 7.54
C GLU A 176 9.67 -24.89 6.75
N ALA A 177 8.59 -24.18 6.40
CA ALA A 177 7.45 -24.68 5.61
C ALA A 177 7.55 -24.36 4.11
N ALA A 178 8.67 -23.80 3.65
CA ALA A 178 8.85 -23.39 2.26
C ALA A 178 8.65 -24.53 1.27
N GLU A 179 7.92 -24.29 0.19
CA GLU A 179 7.60 -25.27 -0.86
C GLU A 179 8.81 -25.61 -1.75
N SER A 180 9.84 -24.76 -1.77
CA SER A 180 11.04 -24.93 -2.61
C SER A 180 12.28 -24.31 -1.96
N GLU A 181 13.46 -24.75 -2.42
CA GLU A 181 14.73 -24.15 -2.00
C GLU A 181 14.84 -22.67 -2.43
N LEU A 182 14.23 -22.28 -3.56
CA LEU A 182 14.17 -20.91 -4.00
C LEU A 182 13.32 -20.06 -3.05
N GLN A 183 12.15 -20.57 -2.63
CA GLN A 183 11.30 -19.91 -1.64
C GLN A 183 12.05 -19.71 -0.32
N LYS A 184 12.71 -20.74 0.16
CA LYS A 184 13.54 -20.69 1.36
C LYS A 184 14.66 -19.64 1.24
N GLN A 185 15.29 -19.55 0.07
CA GLN A 185 16.35 -18.59 -0.19
C GLN A 185 15.85 -17.16 -0.12
N TYR A 186 14.76 -16.81 -0.81
CA TYR A 186 14.29 -15.43 -0.78
C TYR A 186 13.70 -15.04 0.59
N ILE A 187 13.12 -15.97 1.33
CA ILE A 187 12.70 -15.71 2.73
C ILE A 187 13.93 -15.37 3.59
N ALA A 188 15.03 -16.11 3.46
CA ALA A 188 16.26 -15.82 4.19
C ALA A 188 16.83 -14.44 3.83
N THR A 189 16.80 -14.07 2.55
CA THR A 189 17.24 -12.73 2.09
C THR A 189 16.34 -11.63 2.66
N LEU A 190 15.02 -11.84 2.74
CA LEU A 190 14.08 -10.91 3.36
C LEU A 190 14.33 -10.75 4.87
N VAL A 191 14.63 -11.84 5.57
CA VAL A 191 15.02 -11.82 6.99
C VAL A 191 16.30 -10.98 7.18
N ASP A 192 17.30 -11.13 6.33
CA ASP A 192 18.53 -10.36 6.40
C ASP A 192 18.29 -8.87 6.10
N TYR A 193 17.38 -8.57 5.17
CA TYR A 193 16.92 -7.19 4.95
C TYR A 193 16.30 -6.60 6.21
N TYR A 194 15.38 -7.27 6.88
CA TYR A 194 14.77 -6.78 8.10
C TYR A 194 15.76 -6.64 9.27
N ARG A 195 16.79 -7.47 9.32
CA ARG A 195 17.86 -7.37 10.33
C ARG A 195 18.72 -6.13 10.13
N THR A 196 19.06 -5.81 8.89
CA THR A 196 20.05 -4.78 8.55
C THR A 196 19.43 -3.47 8.11
N GLY A 197 18.27 -3.52 7.44
CA GLY A 197 17.66 -2.38 6.75
C GLY A 197 18.35 -2.04 5.42
N ASP A 198 19.22 -2.92 4.91
CA ASP A 198 19.97 -2.70 3.66
C ASP A 198 19.07 -2.87 2.43
N LEU A 199 18.86 -1.78 1.68
CA LEU A 199 18.03 -1.78 0.48
C LEU A 199 18.60 -2.61 -0.68
N ARG A 200 19.92 -2.91 -0.70
CA ARG A 200 20.47 -3.88 -1.66
C ARG A 200 19.99 -5.31 -1.38
N LEU A 201 19.77 -5.65 -0.10
CA LEU A 201 19.14 -6.93 0.25
C LEU A 201 17.66 -6.95 -0.12
N TRP A 202 16.97 -5.82 -0.04
CA TRP A 202 15.61 -5.66 -0.54
C TRP A 202 15.54 -5.92 -2.06
N ASP A 203 16.42 -5.28 -2.83
CA ASP A 203 16.51 -5.51 -4.28
C ASP A 203 16.82 -6.98 -4.60
N LYS A 204 17.79 -7.58 -3.89
CA LYS A 204 18.13 -8.99 -4.05
C LYS A 204 16.95 -9.91 -3.75
N TYR A 205 16.21 -9.66 -2.65
CA TYR A 205 14.98 -10.38 -2.32
C TYR A 205 13.99 -10.32 -3.49
N ASN A 206 13.72 -9.14 -4.02
CA ASN A 206 12.79 -8.95 -5.13
C ASN A 206 13.23 -9.71 -6.38
N VAL A 207 14.51 -9.69 -6.73
CA VAL A 207 15.06 -10.45 -7.86
C VAL A 207 14.92 -11.96 -7.67
N GLU A 208 15.08 -12.45 -6.45
CA GLU A 208 14.90 -13.86 -6.11
C GLU A 208 13.41 -14.26 -6.11
N TRP A 209 12.56 -13.41 -5.51
CA TRP A 209 11.12 -13.63 -5.43
C TRP A 209 10.43 -13.67 -6.80
N VAL A 210 10.80 -12.80 -7.74
CA VAL A 210 10.25 -12.77 -9.11
C VAL A 210 10.50 -14.10 -9.85
N LYS A 211 11.58 -14.82 -9.55
CA LYS A 211 11.91 -16.11 -10.18
C LYS A 211 11.02 -17.26 -9.76
N ASP A 212 10.34 -17.13 -8.62
CA ASP A 212 9.42 -18.15 -8.14
C ASP A 212 8.06 -18.02 -8.81
N THR A 213 7.87 -18.72 -9.90
CA THR A 213 6.64 -18.72 -10.69
C THR A 213 5.73 -19.92 -10.42
N LEU A 214 6.18 -20.87 -9.62
CA LEU A 214 5.51 -22.16 -9.42
C LEU A 214 4.86 -22.32 -8.04
N GLY A 215 5.25 -21.55 -7.04
CA GLY A 215 4.72 -21.66 -5.69
C GLY A 215 3.19 -21.59 -5.64
N THR A 216 2.58 -22.43 -4.81
CA THR A 216 1.14 -22.47 -4.55
C THR A 216 0.77 -21.43 -3.49
N VAL A 217 1.54 -21.37 -2.41
CA VAL A 217 1.44 -20.33 -1.38
C VAL A 217 2.53 -19.30 -1.63
N ASP A 218 2.14 -18.04 -1.73
CA ASP A 218 3.07 -16.92 -1.89
C ASP A 218 2.68 -15.79 -0.92
N PHE A 219 3.56 -14.82 -0.76
CA PHE A 219 3.29 -13.70 0.11
C PHE A 219 3.99 -12.43 -0.39
N ILE A 220 3.42 -11.29 0.02
CA ILE A 220 4.01 -9.97 -0.06
C ILE A 220 4.23 -9.50 1.37
N ASN A 221 5.41 -8.98 1.66
CA ASN A 221 5.76 -8.52 3.00
C ASN A 221 6.92 -7.52 2.90
N GLY A 222 6.65 -6.26 3.21
CA GLY A 222 7.69 -5.23 3.13
C GLY A 222 7.19 -3.80 3.26
N PHE A 223 8.10 -2.87 3.14
CA PHE A 223 7.84 -1.46 2.91
C PHE A 223 7.84 -1.26 1.40
N ILE A 224 6.67 -1.18 0.77
CA ILE A 224 6.52 -1.36 -0.68
C ILE A 224 5.90 -0.15 -1.34
N GLU A 225 4.66 0.22 -0.96
CA GLU A 225 3.91 1.27 -1.63
C GLU A 225 4.15 2.64 -1.02
N ASP A 226 4.43 3.61 -1.87
CA ASP A 226 4.77 4.99 -1.49
C ASP A 226 3.64 5.99 -1.71
N TYR A 227 2.45 5.54 -2.06
CA TYR A 227 1.26 6.38 -2.32
C TYR A 227 0.93 7.33 -1.16
N ASN A 228 1.27 6.98 0.07
CA ASN A 228 1.02 7.79 1.25
C ASN A 228 2.11 8.86 1.49
N ASP A 229 3.24 8.79 0.80
CA ASP A 229 4.26 9.83 0.87
C ASP A 229 3.97 10.94 -0.14
N PRO A 230 3.90 12.22 0.26
CA PRO A 230 3.71 13.34 -0.67
C PRO A 230 4.84 13.48 -1.69
N LEU A 231 6.01 12.85 -1.46
CA LEU A 231 7.14 12.86 -2.38
C LEU A 231 7.30 11.54 -3.16
N GLY A 232 6.45 10.53 -2.92
CA GLY A 232 6.55 9.22 -3.57
C GLY A 232 7.90 8.54 -3.37
N ARG A 233 8.41 8.53 -2.14
CA ARG A 233 9.75 8.02 -1.81
C ARG A 233 9.78 7.02 -0.67
N LYS A 234 8.92 7.25 0.32
CA LYS A 234 8.88 6.48 1.56
C LYS A 234 7.68 5.56 1.57
N ALA A 235 7.91 4.30 1.86
CA ALA A 235 6.86 3.31 1.79
C ALA A 235 6.23 3.01 3.14
N THR A 236 4.93 2.71 3.09
CA THR A 236 4.21 2.05 4.18
C THR A 236 4.47 0.56 4.16
N TRP A 237 4.34 -0.05 5.34
CA TRP A 237 4.45 -1.50 5.45
C TRP A 237 3.14 -2.17 5.08
N GLU A 238 3.25 -3.25 4.32
CA GLU A 238 2.12 -4.09 3.95
C GLU A 238 2.48 -5.57 3.97
N GLY A 239 1.46 -6.40 4.11
CA GLY A 239 1.57 -7.84 4.07
C GLY A 239 0.32 -8.47 3.49
N LEU A 240 0.54 -9.47 2.63
CA LEU A 240 -0.52 -10.28 2.04
C LEU A 240 0.00 -11.70 1.93
N VAL A 241 -0.77 -12.67 2.40
CA VAL A 241 -0.54 -14.09 2.14
C VAL A 241 -1.64 -14.59 1.23
N ASN A 242 -1.26 -15.35 0.22
CA ASN A 242 -2.18 -15.80 -0.82
C ASN A 242 -1.95 -17.25 -1.22
N VAL A 243 -2.99 -17.84 -1.81
CA VAL A 243 -2.96 -19.15 -2.42
C VAL A 243 -3.34 -19.02 -3.90
N ARG A 244 -2.62 -19.68 -4.77
CA ARG A 244 -2.86 -19.65 -6.21
C ARG A 244 -4.15 -20.35 -6.58
N ASP A 245 -5.00 -19.68 -7.36
CA ASP A 245 -6.10 -20.31 -8.09
C ASP A 245 -5.58 -20.90 -9.40
N GLU A 246 -5.45 -22.23 -9.43
CA GLU A 246 -4.92 -22.95 -10.58
C GLU A 246 -5.81 -22.89 -11.82
N GLU A 247 -7.13 -22.83 -11.66
CA GLU A 247 -8.06 -22.79 -12.78
C GLU A 247 -8.08 -21.42 -13.44
N ALA A 248 -8.24 -20.37 -12.64
CA ALA A 248 -8.24 -18.99 -13.13
C ALA A 248 -6.85 -18.61 -13.68
N SER A 249 -5.76 -19.03 -13.04
CA SER A 249 -4.39 -18.77 -13.51
C SER A 249 -4.10 -19.32 -14.91
N ARG A 250 -4.73 -20.42 -15.33
CA ARG A 250 -4.57 -20.94 -16.70
C ARG A 250 -5.12 -19.99 -17.78
N ARG A 251 -6.11 -19.18 -17.45
CA ARG A 251 -6.64 -18.12 -18.34
C ARG A 251 -5.61 -17.00 -18.49
N THR A 252 -5.09 -16.52 -17.38
CA THR A 252 -4.16 -15.39 -17.33
C THR A 252 -2.81 -15.72 -17.98
N VAL A 253 -2.35 -16.98 -17.91
CA VAL A 253 -1.17 -17.46 -18.63
C VAL A 253 -1.27 -17.21 -20.15
N LYS A 254 -2.44 -17.37 -20.75
CA LYS A 254 -2.63 -17.08 -22.18
C LYS A 254 -2.43 -15.59 -22.52
N LEU A 255 -2.81 -14.70 -21.63
CA LEU A 255 -2.55 -13.26 -21.81
C LEU A 255 -1.06 -12.97 -21.72
N SER A 256 -0.39 -13.52 -20.72
CA SER A 256 1.06 -13.39 -20.53
C SER A 256 1.87 -13.94 -21.72
N GLU A 257 1.50 -15.10 -22.24
CA GLU A 257 2.13 -15.70 -23.43
C GLU A 257 1.96 -14.84 -24.69
N ASN A 258 0.93 -14.02 -24.77
CA ASN A 258 0.66 -13.12 -25.88
C ASN A 258 1.04 -11.65 -25.59
N ALA A 259 1.74 -11.36 -24.50
CA ALA A 259 2.08 -10.01 -24.10
C ALA A 259 2.81 -9.21 -25.18
N GLN A 260 3.72 -9.84 -25.96
CA GLN A 260 4.40 -9.19 -27.06
C GLN A 260 3.42 -8.77 -28.19
N TRP A 261 2.41 -9.61 -28.47
CA TRP A 261 1.40 -9.27 -29.47
C TRP A 261 0.62 -8.00 -29.07
N PHE A 262 0.22 -7.92 -27.79
CA PHE A 262 -0.48 -6.73 -27.28
C PHE A 262 0.41 -5.49 -27.30
N GLU A 263 1.70 -5.61 -26.94
CA GLU A 263 2.67 -4.52 -27.01
C GLU A 263 2.79 -3.98 -28.45
N ASP A 264 2.95 -4.88 -29.43
CA ASP A 264 3.11 -4.53 -30.83
C ASP A 264 1.87 -3.87 -31.43
N HIS A 265 0.68 -4.19 -30.92
CA HIS A 265 -0.61 -3.67 -31.37
C HIS A 265 -1.18 -2.57 -30.46
N SER A 266 -0.46 -2.18 -29.42
CA SER A 266 -0.86 -1.08 -28.54
C SER A 266 -1.10 0.21 -29.33
N PRO A 267 -2.10 1.05 -29.00
CA PRO A 267 -2.39 2.30 -29.69
C PRO A 267 -1.36 3.42 -29.42
N VAL A 268 -0.34 3.16 -28.58
CA VAL A 268 0.72 4.14 -28.29
C VAL A 268 1.73 4.24 -29.43
N ASP A 269 2.42 5.38 -29.53
CA ASP A 269 3.50 5.60 -30.51
C ASP A 269 4.57 4.51 -30.37
N ALA A 270 5.08 4.02 -31.51
CA ALA A 270 6.04 2.91 -31.56
C ALA A 270 7.32 3.15 -30.72
N ARG A 271 7.70 4.41 -30.49
CA ARG A 271 8.85 4.77 -29.64
C ARG A 271 8.68 4.33 -28.18
N PHE A 272 7.43 4.23 -27.72
CA PHE A 272 7.10 3.83 -26.34
C PHE A 272 6.81 2.34 -26.20
N ARG A 273 6.87 1.57 -27.29
CA ARG A 273 6.67 0.12 -27.26
C ARG A 273 7.97 -0.59 -26.94
N LYS A 274 7.91 -1.59 -26.06
CA LYS A 274 9.06 -2.47 -25.79
C LYS A 274 9.37 -3.32 -27.01
N PRO A 275 10.61 -3.35 -27.49
CA PRO A 275 10.99 -4.25 -28.57
C PRO A 275 10.90 -5.73 -28.17
N THR A 276 11.00 -6.03 -26.89
CA THR A 276 10.83 -7.37 -26.32
C THR A 276 10.20 -7.26 -24.95
N VAL A 277 9.03 -7.85 -24.79
CA VAL A 277 8.38 -8.01 -23.48
C VAL A 277 8.95 -9.27 -22.83
N LYS A 278 9.54 -9.13 -21.64
CA LYS A 278 10.10 -10.24 -20.89
C LYS A 278 9.20 -10.60 -19.70
N GLY A 279 8.98 -11.90 -19.54
CA GLY A 279 8.75 -12.58 -18.28
C GLY A 279 7.71 -11.99 -17.33
N ILE A 280 6.53 -11.62 -17.85
CA ILE A 280 5.41 -11.29 -16.97
C ILE A 280 4.86 -12.62 -16.44
N SER A 281 5.08 -12.90 -15.16
CA SER A 281 4.41 -14.01 -14.48
C SER A 281 3.06 -13.52 -13.99
N ALA A 282 2.00 -14.01 -14.61
CA ALA A 282 0.63 -13.65 -14.23
C ALA A 282 -0.04 -14.83 -13.51
N LYS A 283 -0.64 -14.55 -12.35
CA LYS A 283 -1.36 -15.53 -11.54
C LYS A 283 -2.66 -14.91 -11.04
N VAL A 284 -3.69 -15.74 -10.92
CA VAL A 284 -4.87 -15.42 -10.11
C VAL A 284 -4.72 -16.08 -8.76
N ILE A 285 -4.99 -15.33 -7.71
CA ILE A 285 -4.81 -15.76 -6.33
C ILE A 285 -6.04 -15.45 -5.48
N ASP A 286 -6.16 -16.20 -4.39
CA ASP A 286 -7.05 -15.89 -3.28
C ASP A 286 -6.24 -15.36 -2.10
N ALA A 287 -6.57 -14.15 -1.64
CA ALA A 287 -5.98 -13.60 -0.42
C ALA A 287 -6.47 -14.39 0.80
N VAL A 288 -5.52 -14.86 1.61
CA VAL A 288 -5.78 -15.58 2.87
C VAL A 288 -5.77 -14.61 4.04
N THR A 289 -4.83 -13.67 4.05
CA THR A 289 -4.75 -12.61 5.06
C THR A 289 -4.13 -11.35 4.48
N LEU A 290 -4.54 -10.22 5.03
CA LEU A 290 -4.15 -8.88 4.64
C LEU A 290 -3.70 -8.10 5.88
N ALA A 291 -2.65 -7.31 5.76
CA ALA A 291 -2.12 -6.52 6.86
C ALA A 291 -1.45 -5.23 6.37
N GLY A 292 -1.29 -4.27 7.27
CA GLY A 292 -0.72 -2.97 6.93
C GLY A 292 -1.59 -2.22 5.92
N ASP A 293 -1.00 -1.63 4.90
CA ASP A 293 -1.72 -0.85 3.89
C ASP A 293 -2.54 -1.71 2.91
N CYS A 294 -2.33 -3.03 2.84
CA CYS A 294 -3.26 -3.91 2.15
C CYS A 294 -4.65 -3.98 2.80
N TYR A 295 -4.85 -3.36 3.96
CA TYR A 295 -6.13 -3.28 4.65
C TYR A 295 -6.32 -1.87 5.23
N PRO A 296 -7.46 -1.20 5.01
CA PRO A 296 -8.68 -1.65 4.31
C PRO A 296 -8.69 -1.35 2.82
N ALA A 297 -7.71 -0.62 2.30
CA ALA A 297 -7.56 -0.34 0.89
C ALA A 297 -6.94 -1.57 0.20
N THR A 298 -7.73 -2.65 0.12
CA THR A 298 -7.29 -3.91 -0.44
C THR A 298 -7.12 -3.79 -1.95
N PRO A 299 -5.94 -4.10 -2.50
CA PRO A 299 -5.75 -4.14 -3.94
C PRO A 299 -6.57 -5.27 -4.57
N ILE A 300 -7.06 -5.06 -5.79
CA ILE A 300 -7.69 -6.08 -6.63
C ILE A 300 -6.69 -6.75 -7.55
N GLY A 301 -5.57 -6.09 -7.81
CA GLY A 301 -4.43 -6.56 -8.56
C GLY A 301 -3.13 -5.99 -8.03
N ILE A 302 -2.01 -6.62 -8.36
CA ILE A 302 -0.68 -6.21 -7.92
C ILE A 302 0.32 -6.54 -9.02
N ASN A 303 1.24 -5.60 -9.29
CA ASN A 303 2.41 -5.84 -10.13
C ASN A 303 3.68 -5.40 -9.39
N LEU A 304 4.48 -6.35 -8.93
CA LEU A 304 5.69 -6.09 -8.16
C LEU A 304 6.92 -6.81 -8.76
N PRO A 305 8.12 -6.31 -8.46
CA PRO A 305 8.49 -5.15 -7.64
C PRO A 305 8.31 -3.81 -8.34
N ASN A 306 8.30 -2.72 -7.58
CA ASN A 306 8.15 -1.35 -8.11
C ASN A 306 9.45 -0.80 -8.72
N ALA A 307 10.61 -1.39 -8.42
CA ALA A 307 11.89 -0.98 -8.96
C ALA A 307 11.97 -1.23 -10.49
N ASP A 308 11.98 -0.15 -11.29
CA ASP A 308 11.93 -0.21 -12.75
C ASP A 308 13.10 -1.03 -13.36
N TRP A 309 14.30 -0.93 -12.79
CA TRP A 309 15.44 -1.70 -13.27
C TRP A 309 15.24 -3.22 -13.06
N ILE A 310 14.59 -3.64 -11.96
CA ILE A 310 14.28 -5.06 -11.72
C ILE A 310 13.24 -5.53 -12.72
N ARG A 311 12.17 -4.77 -12.93
CA ARG A 311 11.15 -5.07 -13.94
C ARG A 311 11.77 -5.24 -15.33
N ARG A 312 12.70 -4.39 -15.69
CA ARG A 312 13.38 -4.40 -17.01
C ARG A 312 14.30 -5.61 -17.18
N GLU A 313 15.12 -5.93 -16.17
CA GLU A 313 16.16 -6.95 -16.29
C GLU A 313 15.69 -8.35 -15.84
N HIS A 314 14.78 -8.43 -14.88
CA HIS A 314 14.36 -9.68 -14.25
C HIS A 314 12.87 -9.98 -14.41
N GLY A 315 12.06 -9.01 -14.83
CA GLY A 315 10.61 -9.14 -14.96
C GLY A 315 9.86 -8.76 -13.67
N SER A 316 8.58 -9.10 -13.64
CA SER A 316 7.68 -8.82 -12.51
C SER A 316 6.71 -9.98 -12.27
N LYS A 317 6.11 -10.04 -11.09
CA LYS A 317 4.93 -10.85 -10.82
C LYS A 317 3.69 -9.97 -10.86
N SER A 318 2.75 -10.36 -11.72
CA SER A 318 1.40 -9.78 -11.75
C SER A 318 0.43 -10.78 -11.14
N VAL A 319 -0.39 -10.32 -10.22
CA VAL A 319 -1.42 -11.14 -9.59
C VAL A 319 -2.74 -10.42 -9.57
N THR A 320 -3.83 -11.13 -9.91
CA THR A 320 -5.21 -10.70 -9.71
C THR A 320 -5.74 -11.37 -8.46
N ILE A 321 -6.38 -10.61 -7.56
CA ILE A 321 -6.89 -11.10 -6.28
C ILE A 321 -8.38 -11.40 -6.42
N ALA A 322 -8.71 -12.62 -6.85
CA ALA A 322 -10.05 -12.99 -7.28
C ALA A 322 -11.10 -12.89 -6.16
N ASN A 323 -10.83 -13.41 -4.97
CA ASN A 323 -11.78 -13.38 -3.87
C ASN A 323 -12.10 -11.95 -3.38
N ILE A 324 -11.18 -11.01 -3.53
CA ILE A 324 -11.44 -9.60 -3.21
C ILE A 324 -12.29 -8.95 -4.28
N THR A 325 -11.97 -9.16 -5.56
CA THR A 325 -12.80 -8.69 -6.68
C THR A 325 -14.22 -9.22 -6.56
N HIS A 326 -14.40 -10.52 -6.34
CA HIS A 326 -15.70 -11.13 -6.14
C HIS A 326 -16.47 -10.56 -4.95
N ALA A 327 -15.77 -10.20 -3.85
CA ALA A 327 -16.43 -9.58 -2.69
C ALA A 327 -16.96 -8.18 -3.02
N TYR A 328 -16.24 -7.38 -3.78
CA TYR A 328 -16.70 -6.07 -4.25
C TYR A 328 -17.89 -6.20 -5.21
N ASP A 329 -17.81 -7.12 -6.18
CA ASP A 329 -18.89 -7.38 -7.12
C ASP A 329 -20.17 -7.83 -6.43
N PHE A 330 -20.06 -8.74 -5.48
CA PHE A 330 -21.18 -9.20 -4.67
C PHE A 330 -21.82 -8.05 -3.88
N ALA A 331 -21.01 -7.25 -3.20
CA ALA A 331 -21.49 -6.10 -2.44
C ALA A 331 -22.20 -5.06 -3.34
N ALA A 332 -21.67 -4.83 -4.56
CA ALA A 332 -22.29 -3.93 -5.53
C ALA A 332 -23.64 -4.46 -6.04
N GLN A 333 -23.76 -5.77 -6.29
CA GLN A 333 -24.99 -6.40 -6.76
C GLN A 333 -26.09 -6.42 -5.69
N GLU A 334 -25.73 -6.63 -4.42
CA GLU A 334 -26.67 -6.66 -3.29
C GLU A 334 -27.06 -5.25 -2.80
N SER A 335 -26.40 -4.21 -3.29
CA SER A 335 -26.70 -2.83 -2.90
C SER A 335 -28.08 -2.41 -3.41
N PRO A 336 -29.00 -1.92 -2.54
CA PRO A 336 -30.29 -1.42 -2.96
C PRO A 336 -30.21 -0.16 -3.84
N LYS A 337 -29.03 0.50 -3.91
CA LYS A 337 -28.71 1.60 -4.79
C LYS A 337 -27.51 1.22 -5.65
N SER A 338 -27.70 0.23 -6.51
CA SER A 338 -26.65 -0.18 -7.45
C SER A 338 -26.46 0.89 -8.52
N THR A 339 -25.22 1.31 -8.76
CA THR A 339 -24.86 2.19 -9.87
C THR A 339 -25.31 1.60 -11.22
N LEU A 340 -25.27 0.27 -11.34
CA LEU A 340 -25.76 -0.43 -12.52
C LEU A 340 -27.24 -0.14 -12.78
N THR A 341 -28.10 -0.24 -11.75
CA THR A 341 -29.54 0.01 -11.91
C THR A 341 -29.88 1.49 -12.08
N GLU A 342 -29.03 2.39 -11.63
CA GLU A 342 -29.20 3.84 -11.76
C GLU A 342 -28.77 4.37 -13.14
N PHE A 343 -27.68 3.82 -13.71
CA PHE A 343 -27.05 4.35 -14.92
C PHE A 343 -27.18 3.48 -16.16
N ALA A 344 -27.61 2.22 -16.05
CA ALA A 344 -27.87 1.39 -17.20
C ALA A 344 -28.98 1.98 -18.08
N TRP A 345 -28.83 1.85 -19.39
CA TRP A 345 -29.78 2.40 -20.35
C TRP A 345 -31.15 1.68 -20.30
N ASP A 346 -31.14 0.37 -20.14
CA ASP A 346 -32.35 -0.46 -20.10
C ASP A 346 -32.12 -1.77 -19.33
N GLU A 347 -33.20 -2.58 -19.23
CA GLU A 347 -33.18 -3.87 -18.54
C GLU A 347 -32.32 -4.93 -19.24
N ASP A 348 -32.15 -4.84 -20.57
CA ASP A 348 -31.32 -5.77 -21.33
C ASP A 348 -29.84 -5.53 -21.01
N GLU A 349 -29.42 -4.28 -20.84
CA GLU A 349 -28.09 -3.91 -20.41
C GLU A 349 -27.81 -4.38 -18.98
N ILE A 350 -28.79 -4.21 -18.07
CA ILE A 350 -28.69 -4.72 -16.69
C ILE A 350 -28.53 -6.25 -16.68
N ALA A 351 -29.34 -6.96 -17.49
CA ALA A 351 -29.27 -8.42 -17.58
C ALA A 351 -27.92 -8.90 -18.15
N MET A 352 -27.40 -8.22 -19.16
CA MET A 352 -26.11 -8.51 -19.76
C MET A 352 -24.96 -8.24 -18.75
N ALA A 353 -24.98 -7.11 -18.05
CA ALA A 353 -24.00 -6.78 -17.03
C ALA A 353 -24.01 -7.83 -15.91
N LYS A 354 -25.18 -8.16 -15.34
CA LYS A 354 -25.29 -9.21 -14.32
C LYS A 354 -24.73 -10.56 -14.75
N LYS A 355 -24.78 -10.86 -16.05
CA LYS A 355 -24.27 -12.12 -16.60
C LYS A 355 -22.77 -12.16 -16.82
N TYR A 356 -22.18 -11.03 -17.20
CA TYR A 356 -20.80 -11.01 -17.72
C TYR A 356 -19.84 -10.13 -16.92
N LEU A 357 -20.33 -9.23 -16.05
CA LEU A 357 -19.51 -8.22 -15.39
C LEU A 357 -18.35 -8.84 -14.62
N ALA A 358 -18.60 -9.84 -13.79
CA ALA A 358 -17.55 -10.48 -13.01
C ALA A 358 -16.41 -11.04 -13.88
N LEU A 359 -16.76 -11.73 -14.99
CA LEU A 359 -15.74 -12.24 -15.92
C LEU A 359 -15.01 -11.13 -16.66
N THR A 360 -15.70 -10.05 -17.04
CA THR A 360 -15.07 -8.93 -17.76
C THR A 360 -14.17 -8.13 -16.84
N ASP A 361 -14.53 -7.97 -15.57
CA ASP A 361 -13.71 -7.27 -14.59
C ASP A 361 -12.45 -8.06 -14.23
N GLU A 362 -12.55 -9.39 -14.09
CA GLU A 362 -11.36 -10.24 -13.95
C GLU A 362 -10.40 -10.11 -15.14
N ILE A 363 -10.93 -10.21 -16.38
CA ILE A 363 -10.12 -10.09 -17.60
C ILE A 363 -9.53 -8.68 -17.71
N HIS A 364 -10.28 -7.65 -17.35
CA HIS A 364 -9.81 -6.27 -17.35
C HIS A 364 -8.65 -6.09 -16.37
N THR A 365 -8.79 -6.59 -15.15
CA THR A 365 -7.73 -6.57 -14.14
C THR A 365 -6.51 -7.36 -14.62
N ASP A 366 -6.68 -8.56 -15.15
CA ASP A 366 -5.60 -9.34 -15.76
C ASP A 366 -4.83 -8.57 -16.84
N LEU A 367 -5.57 -7.87 -17.72
CA LEU A 367 -4.97 -7.06 -18.79
C LEU A 367 -4.25 -5.83 -18.22
N HIS A 368 -4.82 -5.17 -17.22
CA HIS A 368 -4.22 -4.03 -16.54
C HIS A 368 -2.88 -4.43 -15.89
N GLU A 369 -2.86 -5.50 -15.11
CA GLU A 369 -1.66 -5.95 -14.41
C GLU A 369 -0.61 -6.53 -15.37
N CYS A 370 -1.02 -7.35 -16.35
CA CYS A 370 -0.08 -8.01 -17.25
C CYS A 370 0.44 -7.08 -18.35
N LEU A 371 -0.42 -6.24 -18.89
CA LEU A 371 -0.12 -5.42 -20.07
C LEU A 371 -0.01 -3.94 -19.72
N GLY A 372 -0.86 -3.42 -18.85
CA GLY A 372 -0.78 -2.05 -18.38
C GLY A 372 0.58 -1.78 -17.71
N HIS A 373 0.83 -2.35 -16.55
CA HIS A 373 2.08 -2.19 -15.83
C HIS A 373 3.26 -2.92 -16.47
N GLY A 374 3.03 -4.06 -17.14
CA GLY A 374 4.08 -4.88 -17.75
C GLY A 374 4.63 -4.36 -19.08
N SER A 375 3.95 -3.44 -19.76
CA SER A 375 4.25 -2.99 -21.14
C SER A 375 4.92 -1.61 -21.19
N GLY A 376 5.31 -1.19 -22.43
CA GLY A 376 5.89 0.12 -22.70
C GLY A 376 7.31 0.32 -22.20
N GLN A 377 7.94 1.38 -22.68
CA GLN A 377 9.30 1.77 -22.29
C GLN A 377 9.43 3.28 -22.18
N LEU A 378 10.35 3.74 -21.33
CA LEU A 378 10.78 5.13 -21.29
C LEU A 378 11.67 5.45 -22.49
N LEU A 379 11.60 6.69 -22.99
CA LEU A 379 12.54 7.15 -23.98
C LEU A 379 13.95 7.31 -23.38
N PRO A 380 15.02 7.07 -24.17
CA PRO A 380 16.37 7.29 -23.70
C PRO A 380 16.55 8.70 -23.12
N GLY A 381 17.13 8.81 -21.95
CA GLY A 381 17.36 10.08 -21.23
C GLY A 381 16.16 10.57 -20.41
N THR A 382 15.04 9.85 -20.38
CA THR A 382 13.97 10.14 -19.44
C THR A 382 14.39 9.69 -18.04
N SER A 383 14.20 10.56 -17.04
CA SER A 383 14.44 10.20 -15.65
C SER A 383 13.51 9.04 -15.25
N PRO A 384 13.99 8.02 -14.51
CA PRO A 384 13.12 7.00 -13.92
C PRO A 384 11.99 7.59 -13.06
N ASN A 385 12.24 8.75 -12.44
CA ASN A 385 11.26 9.46 -11.61
C ASN A 385 10.62 10.64 -12.37
N ALA A 386 10.46 10.54 -13.69
CA ALA A 386 9.93 11.64 -14.52
C ALA A 386 8.49 12.03 -14.15
N LEU A 387 7.70 11.10 -13.60
CA LEU A 387 6.35 11.38 -13.12
C LEU A 387 6.35 12.13 -11.79
N GLY A 388 7.41 12.01 -10.97
CA GLY A 388 7.57 12.71 -9.71
C GLY A 388 6.36 12.54 -8.80
N GLU A 389 5.79 13.65 -8.36
CA GLU A 389 4.60 13.70 -7.49
C GLU A 389 3.31 13.17 -8.14
N PHE A 390 3.32 12.99 -9.45
CA PHE A 390 2.17 12.49 -10.22
C PHE A 390 2.25 10.98 -10.51
N SER A 391 3.27 10.27 -10.00
CA SER A 391 3.47 8.85 -10.33
C SER A 391 2.27 8.01 -9.96
N SER A 392 1.76 8.14 -8.74
CA SER A 392 0.58 7.40 -8.25
C SER A 392 -0.71 7.67 -9.04
N THR A 393 -0.82 8.85 -9.66
CA THR A 393 -2.01 9.22 -10.46
C THR A 393 -1.86 8.83 -11.93
N LEU A 394 -0.68 9.01 -12.50
CA LEU A 394 -0.45 8.81 -13.94
C LEU A 394 -0.06 7.38 -14.29
N GLU A 395 0.52 6.63 -13.36
CA GLU A 395 0.87 5.23 -13.57
C GLU A 395 -0.39 4.36 -13.80
N GLU A 396 -1.45 4.65 -13.07
CA GLU A 396 -2.75 3.95 -13.18
C GLU A 396 -3.57 4.32 -14.42
N THR A 397 -3.13 5.27 -15.23
CA THR A 397 -3.83 5.67 -16.48
C THR A 397 -3.49 4.79 -17.68
N ARG A 398 -2.74 3.74 -17.50
CA ARG A 398 -2.22 2.88 -18.54
C ARG A 398 -3.06 1.67 -18.85
#